data_542c7144bb1a23c5e6234082b5c66854
#
_entry.id   542c7144bb1a23c5e6234082b5c66854
#
_cell.length_a   1.000
_cell.length_b   1.000
_cell.length_c   1.000
_cell.angle_alpha   90.00
_cell.angle_beta   90.00
_cell.angle_gamma   90.00
#
_symmetry.space_group_name_H-M   'P 1'
#
loop_
_entity.id
_entity.type
_entity.pdbx_description
1 polymer ?
#
loop_
_entity_poly.entity_id
_entity_poly.type
_entity_poly.pdbx_seq_one_letter_code
_entity_poly.pdbx_strand_id
1 'polypeptide(L)'
;ELQRFIVFPKTAWPPTFLAIAALKLGAAVAEGVDIDPVAVRTAGENAALNGAQDKLTVLVGDLSDKASGKYDIITANIVANAILSLAPAVPGLMAEDATFIASGIIDSRKDEVIAGLEKAGLAVVEVKEKRGWECIVCKKA
;
A
#
# COMPACT_ATOMS: atom_id res chain seq x y z
N GLU A 1 -18.00 6.68 8.61
CA GLU A 1 -16.91 5.76 9.00
C GLU A 1 -15.57 6.34 8.59
N LEU A 2 -14.56 6.23 9.49
CA LEU A 2 -13.20 6.70 9.26
C LEU A 2 -12.51 5.74 8.28
N GLN A 3 -12.31 6.15 7.03
CA GLN A 3 -11.52 5.38 6.08
C GLN A 3 -10.02 5.56 6.39
N ARG A 4 -9.39 4.47 6.79
CA ARG A 4 -7.95 4.39 7.02
C ARG A 4 -7.25 3.80 5.80
N PHE A 5 -6.25 4.51 5.34
CA PHE A 5 -5.47 4.15 4.17
C PHE A 5 -4.01 3.95 4.56
N ILE A 6 -3.38 2.87 4.11
CA ILE A 6 -1.95 2.68 4.28
C ILE A 6 -1.26 2.42 2.95
N VAL A 7 -0.08 2.99 2.78
CA VAL A 7 0.73 2.91 1.57
C VAL A 7 2.09 2.28 1.89
N PHE A 8 2.46 1.28 1.11
CA PHE A 8 3.81 0.73 1.04
C PHE A 8 4.39 1.12 -0.33
N PRO A 9 5.17 2.20 -0.42
CA PRO A 9 5.65 2.72 -1.69
C PRO A 9 6.93 2.04 -2.16
N LYS A 10 7.22 2.20 -3.44
CA LYS A 10 8.53 1.90 -4.02
C LYS A 10 9.51 3.02 -3.65
N THR A 11 10.75 2.65 -3.31
CA THR A 11 11.81 3.54 -2.87
C THR A 11 12.16 4.72 -3.80
N ALA A 12 11.70 4.70 -5.06
CA ALA A 12 11.94 5.78 -6.03
C ALA A 12 10.85 6.88 -6.07
N TRP A 13 9.72 6.67 -5.34
CA TRP A 13 8.62 7.64 -5.28
C TRP A 13 8.27 7.91 -3.82
N PRO A 14 8.18 9.18 -3.39
CA PRO A 14 7.81 9.46 -2.01
C PRO A 14 6.45 8.81 -1.68
N PRO A 15 6.33 8.18 -0.51
CA PRO A 15 5.09 7.54 -0.06
C PRO A 15 3.90 8.50 -0.06
N THR A 16 4.18 9.75 -0.09
CA THR A 16 3.24 10.86 0.00
C THR A 16 2.27 10.97 -1.14
N PHE A 17 2.64 10.63 -2.38
CA PHE A 17 1.76 10.92 -3.52
C PHE A 17 0.41 10.20 -3.43
N LEU A 18 0.43 8.89 -3.24
CA LEU A 18 -0.80 8.10 -3.11
C LEU A 18 -1.56 8.41 -1.82
N ALA A 19 -0.85 8.65 -0.72
CA ALA A 19 -1.46 8.99 0.56
C ALA A 19 -2.14 10.36 0.52
N ILE A 20 -1.48 11.39 -0.05
CA ILE A 20 -2.07 12.72 -0.23
C ILE A 20 -3.26 12.65 -1.19
N ALA A 21 -3.14 11.90 -2.29
CA ALA A 21 -4.25 11.71 -3.22
C ALA A 21 -5.46 11.06 -2.53
N ALA A 22 -5.24 10.03 -1.71
CA ALA A 22 -6.30 9.39 -0.93
C ALA A 22 -6.99 10.37 0.01
N LEU A 23 -6.22 11.22 0.72
CA LEU A 23 -6.77 12.25 1.60
C LEU A 23 -7.57 13.31 0.84
N LYS A 24 -7.09 13.73 -0.33
CA LYS A 24 -7.82 14.67 -1.21
C LYS A 24 -9.11 14.07 -1.78
N LEU A 25 -9.16 12.76 -1.93
CA LEU A 25 -10.34 12.03 -2.40
C LEU A 25 -11.29 11.59 -1.28
N GLY A 26 -11.00 11.95 -0.02
CA GLY A 26 -11.93 11.78 1.09
C GLY A 26 -11.52 10.76 2.15
N ALA A 27 -10.33 10.15 2.08
CA ALA A 27 -9.83 9.34 3.19
C ALA A 27 -9.69 10.20 4.45
N ALA A 28 -10.07 9.66 5.59
CA ALA A 28 -10.02 10.40 6.85
C ALA A 28 -8.59 10.52 7.38
N VAL A 29 -7.83 9.44 7.30
CA VAL A 29 -6.41 9.39 7.68
C VAL A 29 -5.65 8.48 6.72
N ALA A 30 -4.37 8.77 6.53
CA ALA A 30 -3.46 7.97 5.74
C ALA A 30 -2.16 7.71 6.50
N GLU A 31 -1.58 6.56 6.26
CA GLU A 31 -0.28 6.17 6.80
C GLU A 31 0.64 5.73 5.67
N GLY A 32 1.92 5.98 5.82
CA GLY A 32 2.95 5.50 4.91
C GLY A 32 4.08 4.86 5.69
N VAL A 33 4.63 3.78 5.18
CA VAL A 33 5.80 3.12 5.77
C VAL A 33 6.88 3.00 4.71
N ASP A 34 8.04 3.54 4.97
CA ASP A 34 9.20 3.46 4.09
C ASP A 34 10.45 3.10 4.90
N ILE A 35 11.31 2.29 4.33
CA ILE A 35 12.57 1.90 4.97
C ILE A 35 13.60 3.04 4.98
N ASP A 36 13.47 3.99 4.04
CA ASP A 36 14.40 5.11 3.90
C ASP A 36 13.99 6.33 4.76
N PRO A 37 14.77 6.69 5.78
CA PRO A 37 14.48 7.88 6.60
C PRO A 37 14.42 9.19 5.79
N VAL A 38 15.15 9.27 4.67
CA VAL A 38 15.13 10.47 3.80
C VAL A 38 13.79 10.56 3.10
N ALA A 39 13.28 9.43 2.59
CA ALA A 39 11.95 9.37 1.98
C ALA A 39 10.85 9.75 2.98
N VAL A 40 10.95 9.28 4.22
CA VAL A 40 10.00 9.62 5.30
C VAL A 40 10.02 11.12 5.61
N ARG A 41 11.20 11.73 5.69
CA ARG A 41 11.33 13.18 5.91
C ARG A 41 10.72 13.97 4.77
N THR A 42 11.06 13.64 3.52
CA THR A 42 10.50 14.28 2.32
C THR A 42 9.00 14.12 2.27
N ALA A 43 8.48 12.97 2.68
CA ALA A 43 7.05 12.71 2.78
C ALA A 43 6.37 13.67 3.77
N GLY A 44 6.97 13.91 4.93
CA GLY A 44 6.47 14.87 5.91
C GLY A 44 6.46 16.31 5.38
N GLU A 45 7.53 16.72 4.69
CA GLU A 45 7.61 18.03 4.05
C GLU A 45 6.52 18.21 2.98
N ASN A 46 6.32 17.22 2.13
CA ASN A 46 5.27 17.23 1.12
C ASN A 46 3.87 17.25 1.73
N ALA A 47 3.65 16.54 2.82
CA ALA A 47 2.39 16.58 3.55
C ALA A 47 2.08 17.98 4.06
N ALA A 48 3.07 18.67 4.64
CA ALA A 48 2.93 20.04 5.12
C ALA A 48 2.61 21.00 3.96
N LEU A 49 3.32 20.88 2.83
CA LEU A 49 3.08 21.71 1.64
C LEU A 49 1.67 21.54 1.06
N ASN A 50 1.04 20.38 1.28
CA ASN A 50 -0.30 20.07 0.78
C ASN A 50 -1.39 20.21 1.86
N GLY A 51 -1.05 20.70 3.04
CA GLY A 51 -1.99 20.86 4.15
C GLY A 51 -2.51 19.52 4.70
N ALA A 52 -1.73 18.44 4.57
CA ALA A 52 -2.10 17.09 4.95
C ALA A 52 -1.39 16.57 6.21
N GLN A 53 -0.56 17.38 6.85
CA GLN A 53 0.27 16.99 7.99
C GLN A 53 -0.51 16.44 9.18
N ASP A 54 -1.75 16.88 9.38
CA ASP A 54 -2.60 16.45 10.50
C ASP A 54 -3.28 15.09 10.25
N LYS A 55 -3.31 14.64 8.99
CA LYS A 55 -4.01 13.42 8.56
C LYS A 55 -3.09 12.36 7.97
N LEU A 56 -1.83 12.71 7.72
CA LEU A 56 -0.83 11.79 7.19
C LEU A 56 0.25 11.52 8.21
N THR A 57 0.43 10.25 8.55
CA THR A 57 1.56 9.76 9.35
C THR A 57 2.48 8.94 8.48
N VAL A 58 3.77 9.25 8.49
CA VAL A 58 4.79 8.47 7.76
C VAL A 58 5.82 7.97 8.74
N LEU A 59 6.07 6.67 8.70
CA LEU A 59 6.94 5.96 9.63
C LEU A 59 8.10 5.31 8.89
N VAL A 60 9.28 5.34 9.52
CA VAL A 60 10.42 4.53 9.08
C VAL A 60 10.20 3.09 9.53
N GLY A 61 10.14 2.16 8.59
CA GLY A 61 9.95 0.75 8.90
C GLY A 61 10.13 -0.13 7.68
N ASP A 62 10.20 -1.44 7.91
CA ASP A 62 10.27 -2.45 6.85
C ASP A 62 8.90 -3.10 6.66
N LEU A 63 8.26 -2.83 5.52
CA LEU A 63 6.94 -3.34 5.17
C LEU A 63 5.93 -3.16 6.33
N SER A 64 5.34 -4.25 6.81
CA SER A 64 4.26 -4.23 7.81
C SER A 64 4.71 -4.08 9.27
N ASP A 65 6.01 -3.98 9.57
CA ASP A 65 6.50 -3.97 10.96
C ASP A 65 6.00 -2.76 11.79
N LYS A 66 5.67 -1.66 11.11
CA LYS A 66 5.13 -0.44 11.73
C LYS A 66 3.62 -0.25 11.51
N ALA A 67 2.99 -1.11 10.70
CA ALA A 67 1.54 -1.05 10.49
C ALA A 67 0.80 -1.60 11.70
N SER A 68 -0.24 -0.92 12.13
CA SER A 68 -1.03 -1.33 13.30
C SER A 68 -2.51 -1.04 13.14
N GLY A 69 -3.33 -1.97 13.60
CA GLY A 69 -4.79 -1.85 13.52
C GLY A 69 -5.35 -2.36 12.20
N LYS A 70 -6.44 -1.76 11.77
CA LYS A 70 -7.18 -2.16 10.57
C LYS A 70 -7.28 -1.00 9.59
N TYR A 71 -7.16 -1.32 8.31
CA TYR A 71 -7.20 -0.37 7.21
C TYR A 71 -8.30 -0.77 6.23
N ASP A 72 -8.97 0.22 5.67
CA ASP A 72 -9.98 0.02 4.64
C ASP A 72 -9.36 -0.14 3.25
N ILE A 73 -8.24 0.54 3.01
CA ILE A 73 -7.47 0.43 1.77
C ILE A 73 -6.00 0.27 2.10
N ILE A 74 -5.38 -0.74 1.52
CA ILE A 74 -3.95 -1.01 1.61
C ILE A 74 -3.38 -1.00 0.21
N THR A 75 -2.37 -0.18 -0.05
CA THR A 75 -1.68 -0.17 -1.35
C THR A 75 -0.22 -0.52 -1.17
N ALA A 76 0.30 -1.35 -2.06
CA ALA A 76 1.71 -1.72 -2.14
C ALA A 76 2.19 -1.56 -3.59
N ASN A 77 2.91 -0.49 -3.87
CA ASN A 77 3.58 -0.29 -5.15
C ASN A 77 5.06 -0.61 -4.97
N ILE A 78 5.37 -1.90 -4.96
CA ILE A 78 6.70 -2.44 -4.67
C ILE A 78 6.99 -3.62 -5.61
N VAL A 79 8.24 -4.09 -5.64
CA VAL A 79 8.61 -5.23 -6.49
C VAL A 79 7.96 -6.53 -6.01
N ALA A 80 7.82 -7.51 -6.91
CA ALA A 80 7.13 -8.77 -6.66
C ALA A 80 7.59 -9.50 -5.39
N ASN A 81 8.90 -9.60 -5.16
CA ASN A 81 9.44 -10.25 -3.96
C ASN A 81 8.99 -9.54 -2.66
N ALA A 82 8.95 -8.22 -2.65
CA ALA A 82 8.48 -7.45 -1.50
C ALA A 82 6.96 -7.63 -1.28
N ILE A 83 6.17 -7.72 -2.35
CA ILE A 83 4.73 -8.03 -2.25
C ILE A 83 4.54 -9.42 -1.64
N LEU A 84 5.28 -10.43 -2.10
CA LEU A 84 5.21 -11.79 -1.56
C LEU A 84 5.61 -11.84 -0.08
N SER A 85 6.58 -11.04 0.33
CA SER A 85 6.98 -10.92 1.74
C SER A 85 5.93 -10.22 2.60
N LEU A 86 5.22 -9.24 2.04
CA LEU A 86 4.15 -8.50 2.73
C LEU A 86 2.85 -9.31 2.83
N ALA A 87 2.55 -10.13 1.82
CA ALA A 87 1.27 -10.80 1.65
C ALA A 87 0.74 -11.52 2.90
N PRO A 88 1.55 -12.29 3.66
CA PRO A 88 1.05 -12.98 4.87
C PRO A 88 0.50 -12.05 5.95
N ALA A 89 0.98 -10.81 6.03
CA ALA A 89 0.51 -9.84 7.02
C ALA A 89 -0.77 -9.10 6.58
N VAL A 90 -1.03 -9.01 5.29
CA VAL A 90 -2.11 -8.18 4.73
C VAL A 90 -3.49 -8.53 5.28
N PRO A 91 -3.95 -9.81 5.32
CA PRO A 91 -5.28 -10.12 5.85
C PRO A 91 -5.48 -9.67 7.29
N GLY A 92 -4.40 -9.71 8.10
CA GLY A 92 -4.42 -9.22 9.49
C GLY A 92 -4.61 -7.70 9.61
N LEU A 93 -4.19 -6.95 8.60
CA LEU A 93 -4.30 -5.49 8.55
C LEU A 93 -5.59 -5.01 7.87
N MET A 94 -6.32 -5.87 7.19
CA MET A 94 -7.54 -5.51 6.46
C MET A 94 -8.75 -5.41 7.42
N ALA A 95 -9.51 -4.31 7.30
CA ALA A 95 -10.86 -4.21 7.83
C ALA A 95 -11.80 -5.18 7.09
N GLU A 96 -13.07 -5.27 7.50
CA GLU A 96 -13.99 -6.28 6.98
C GLU A 96 -14.17 -6.21 5.45
N ASP A 97 -14.45 -5.05 4.91
CA ASP A 97 -14.65 -4.84 3.47
C ASP A 97 -13.44 -4.22 2.77
N ALA A 98 -12.28 -4.32 3.37
CA ALA A 98 -11.06 -3.68 2.88
C ALA A 98 -10.64 -4.17 1.49
N THR A 99 -9.90 -3.31 0.80
CA THR A 99 -9.29 -3.60 -0.50
C THR A 99 -7.77 -3.53 -0.38
N PHE A 100 -7.10 -4.54 -0.90
CA PHE A 100 -5.65 -4.54 -1.10
C PHE A 100 -5.31 -4.36 -2.57
N ILE A 101 -4.43 -3.42 -2.89
CA ILE A 101 -3.99 -3.12 -4.25
C ILE A 101 -2.49 -3.29 -4.32
N ALA A 102 -2.04 -4.33 -5.04
CA ALA A 102 -0.63 -4.58 -5.32
C ALA A 102 -0.29 -4.12 -6.74
N SER A 103 0.72 -3.29 -6.89
CA SER A 103 1.17 -2.77 -8.18
C SER A 103 2.71 -2.71 -8.26
N GLY A 104 3.25 -2.36 -9.42
CA GLY A 104 4.69 -2.39 -9.64
C GLY A 104 5.23 -3.80 -9.96
N ILE A 105 4.35 -4.68 -10.40
CA ILE A 105 4.67 -6.07 -10.74
C ILE A 105 4.90 -6.15 -12.26
N ILE A 106 6.03 -6.70 -12.69
CA ILE A 106 6.25 -7.00 -14.11
C ILE A 106 5.39 -8.19 -14.53
N ASP A 107 4.93 -8.18 -15.79
CA ASP A 107 4.02 -9.20 -16.33
C ASP A 107 4.51 -10.64 -16.15
N SER A 108 5.82 -10.87 -16.31
CA SER A 108 6.45 -12.18 -16.14
C SER A 108 6.36 -12.74 -14.71
N ARG A 109 6.07 -11.92 -13.72
CA ARG A 109 5.93 -12.32 -12.31
C ARG A 109 4.46 -12.34 -11.82
N LYS A 110 3.51 -12.03 -12.70
CA LYS A 110 2.08 -11.93 -12.36
C LYS A 110 1.54 -13.20 -11.71
N ASP A 111 1.70 -14.33 -12.37
CA ASP A 111 1.11 -15.60 -11.90
C ASP A 111 1.68 -16.06 -10.56
N GLU A 112 2.98 -15.85 -10.34
CA GLU A 112 3.65 -16.12 -9.06
C GLU A 112 3.08 -15.25 -7.94
N VAL A 113 2.89 -13.95 -8.21
CA VAL A 113 2.34 -13.02 -7.22
C VAL A 113 0.88 -13.36 -6.90
N ILE A 114 0.05 -13.66 -7.91
CA ILE A 114 -1.34 -14.10 -7.70
C ILE A 114 -1.37 -15.32 -6.80
N ALA A 115 -0.59 -16.36 -7.11
CA ALA A 115 -0.54 -17.58 -6.30
C ALA A 115 -0.10 -17.29 -4.84
N GLY A 116 0.85 -16.40 -4.64
CA GLY A 116 1.31 -15.99 -3.31
C GLY A 116 0.25 -15.22 -2.52
N LEU A 117 -0.49 -14.33 -3.18
CA LEU A 117 -1.58 -13.58 -2.56
C LEU A 117 -2.74 -14.50 -2.14
N GLU A 118 -3.14 -15.42 -3.01
CA GLU A 118 -4.18 -16.41 -2.72
C GLU A 118 -3.76 -17.35 -1.57
N LYS A 119 -2.52 -17.82 -1.57
CA LYS A 119 -1.97 -18.63 -0.47
C LYS A 119 -1.97 -17.87 0.87
N ALA A 120 -1.83 -16.56 0.84
CA ALA A 120 -1.86 -15.71 2.04
C ALA A 120 -3.29 -15.45 2.57
N GLY A 121 -4.34 -15.92 1.89
CA GLY A 121 -5.73 -15.73 2.30
C GLY A 121 -6.40 -14.51 1.66
N LEU A 122 -5.93 -14.09 0.49
CA LEU A 122 -6.51 -13.01 -0.30
C LEU A 122 -7.23 -13.58 -1.53
N ALA A 123 -8.35 -12.99 -1.90
CA ALA A 123 -9.07 -13.30 -3.13
C ALA A 123 -8.78 -12.24 -4.17
N VAL A 124 -8.20 -12.63 -5.30
CA VAL A 124 -7.98 -11.72 -6.44
C VAL A 124 -9.31 -11.44 -7.12
N VAL A 125 -9.71 -10.17 -7.18
CA VAL A 125 -10.98 -9.74 -7.77
C VAL A 125 -10.82 -9.00 -9.09
N GLU A 126 -9.66 -8.41 -9.33
CA GLU A 126 -9.35 -7.72 -10.58
C GLU A 126 -7.85 -7.74 -10.86
N VAL A 127 -7.48 -7.86 -12.13
CA VAL A 127 -6.11 -7.71 -12.62
C VAL A 127 -6.13 -6.74 -13.77
N LYS A 128 -5.30 -5.70 -13.71
CA LYS A 128 -5.11 -4.71 -14.78
C LYS A 128 -3.67 -4.72 -15.25
N GLU A 129 -3.49 -4.74 -16.57
CA GLU A 129 -2.18 -4.64 -17.20
C GLU A 129 -2.06 -3.29 -17.93
N LYS A 130 -0.89 -2.69 -17.84
CA LYS A 130 -0.54 -1.51 -18.62
C LYS A 130 0.94 -1.50 -18.94
N ARG A 131 1.28 -1.63 -20.21
CA ARG A 131 2.66 -1.54 -20.72
C ARG A 131 3.63 -2.50 -20.02
N GLY A 132 3.21 -3.74 -19.79
CA GLY A 132 4.01 -4.76 -19.12
C GLY A 132 4.06 -4.67 -17.59
N TRP A 133 3.25 -3.80 -17.00
CA TRP A 133 3.08 -3.67 -15.55
C TRP A 133 1.70 -4.11 -15.12
N GLU A 134 1.67 -4.89 -14.05
CA GLU A 134 0.44 -5.44 -13.49
C GLU A 134 0.03 -4.73 -12.21
N CYS A 135 -1.29 -4.58 -12.06
CA CYS A 135 -1.94 -4.15 -10.83
C CYS A 135 -2.98 -5.20 -10.44
N ILE A 136 -2.87 -5.72 -9.23
CA ILE A 136 -3.71 -6.80 -8.72
C ILE A 136 -4.55 -6.26 -7.57
N VAL A 137 -5.86 -6.36 -7.67
CA VAL A 137 -6.82 -5.94 -6.64
C VAL A 137 -7.35 -7.16 -5.92
N CYS A 138 -7.28 -7.14 -4.60
CA CYS A 138 -7.69 -8.24 -3.75
C CYS A 138 -8.69 -7.80 -2.68
N LYS A 139 -9.52 -8.74 -2.30
CA LYS A 139 -10.35 -8.72 -1.10
C LYS A 139 -9.86 -9.79 -0.13
N LYS A 140 -10.30 -9.72 1.11
CA LYS A 140 -10.09 -10.81 2.06
C LYS A 140 -10.88 -12.03 1.61
N ALA A 141 -10.22 -13.18 1.56
CA ALA A 141 -10.88 -14.43 1.19
C ALA A 141 -11.84 -14.92 2.27
#